data_c1e61cb763b5ba71e74dc8d8af6ec7c7
#
_entry.id   c1e61cb763b5ba71e74dc8d8af6ec7c7
#
_cell.length_a   1.000
_cell.length_b   1.000
_cell.length_c   1.000
_cell.angle_alpha   90.00
_cell.angle_beta   90.00
_cell.angle_gamma   90.00
#
_symmetry.space_group_name_H-M   'P 1'
#
loop_
_entity.id
_entity.type
_entity.pdbx_description
1 polymer ?
#
loop_
_entity_poly.entity_id
_entity_poly.type
_entity_poly.pdbx_seq_one_letter_code
_entity_poly.pdbx_strand_id
1 'polypeptide(L)'
;MTTPAKNTVCLWYDGSAEEAARFYADTFPDSSVGAVYRAPGDFPSGKKGDVLTVEFTVMSVPCLGLNGGPAFTHNEAFSFQVATTDQAETDRYWNAIVGNGGQESACGWCKDKWGLSWQITPIALTKAITDSDPAAAKRAFDAMMEMRKIDIAAIDAARRG
;
A
#
# COMPACT_ATOMS: atom_id res chain seq x y z
N MET A 1 -9.86 -14.67 -23.91
CA MET A 1 -10.44 -14.22 -22.62
C MET A 1 -9.50 -14.62 -21.49
N THR A 2 -9.16 -13.69 -20.65
CA THR A 2 -8.41 -14.00 -19.42
C THR A 2 -9.38 -14.61 -18.40
N THR A 3 -8.97 -15.69 -17.73
CA THR A 3 -9.75 -16.27 -16.64
C THR A 3 -9.79 -15.27 -15.47
N PRO A 4 -10.96 -14.96 -14.91
CA PRO A 4 -11.04 -14.11 -13.73
C PRO A 4 -10.21 -14.64 -12.57
N ALA A 5 -9.57 -13.78 -11.80
CA ALA A 5 -8.85 -14.20 -10.61
C ALA A 5 -9.82 -14.83 -9.60
N LYS A 6 -9.46 -15.99 -9.06
CA LYS A 6 -10.29 -16.68 -8.05
C LYS A 6 -10.22 -16.01 -6.67
N ASN A 7 -9.17 -15.25 -6.42
CA ASN A 7 -8.94 -14.59 -5.15
C ASN A 7 -8.68 -13.11 -5.40
N THR A 8 -9.46 -12.26 -4.78
CA THR A 8 -9.41 -10.80 -4.94
C THR A 8 -9.38 -10.17 -3.55
N VAL A 9 -8.50 -9.20 -3.38
CA VAL A 9 -8.44 -8.41 -2.13
C VAL A 9 -9.58 -7.39 -2.16
N CYS A 10 -10.54 -7.52 -1.24
CA CYS A 10 -11.61 -6.55 -1.10
C CYS A 10 -11.23 -5.48 -0.07
N LEU A 11 -11.23 -4.22 -0.48
CA LEU A 11 -10.90 -3.08 0.35
C LEU A 11 -12.15 -2.23 0.56
N TRP A 12 -12.46 -1.95 1.83
CA TRP A 12 -13.63 -1.17 2.24
C TRP A 12 -13.34 0.32 2.21
N TYR A 13 -14.27 1.10 1.64
CA TYR A 13 -14.18 2.57 1.58
C TYR A 13 -15.51 3.20 1.96
N ASP A 14 -15.44 4.43 2.45
CA ASP A 14 -16.62 5.28 2.68
C ASP A 14 -16.82 6.22 1.48
N GLY A 15 -17.33 5.68 0.39
CA GLY A 15 -17.65 6.44 -0.82
C GLY A 15 -16.49 6.76 -1.76
N SER A 16 -15.24 6.46 -1.39
CA SER A 16 -14.04 6.89 -2.12
C SER A 16 -13.30 5.78 -2.87
N ALA A 17 -13.94 4.63 -3.09
CA ALA A 17 -13.27 3.49 -3.73
C ALA A 17 -12.69 3.84 -5.11
N GLU A 18 -13.40 4.60 -5.93
CA GLU A 18 -12.93 4.99 -7.28
C GLU A 18 -11.76 5.98 -7.21
N GLU A 19 -11.82 6.96 -6.30
CA GLU A 19 -10.72 7.90 -6.08
C GLU A 19 -9.46 7.17 -5.63
N ALA A 20 -9.58 6.24 -4.69
CA ALA A 20 -8.47 5.43 -4.19
C ALA A 20 -7.88 4.56 -5.31
N ALA A 21 -8.71 3.86 -6.08
CA ALA A 21 -8.27 3.03 -7.19
C ALA A 21 -7.47 3.83 -8.24
N ARG A 22 -7.94 5.03 -8.59
CA ARG A 22 -7.23 5.93 -9.52
C ARG A 22 -5.90 6.37 -8.94
N PHE A 23 -5.85 6.74 -7.68
CA PHE A 23 -4.60 7.12 -7.01
C PHE A 23 -3.56 5.98 -7.06
N TYR A 24 -3.96 4.74 -6.79
CA TYR A 24 -3.05 3.60 -6.85
C TYR A 24 -2.59 3.33 -8.28
N ALA A 25 -3.49 3.43 -9.25
CA ALA A 25 -3.15 3.24 -10.66
C ALA A 25 -2.15 4.29 -11.17
N ASP A 26 -2.29 5.53 -10.72
CA ASP A 26 -1.39 6.62 -11.10
C ASP A 26 -0.03 6.58 -10.37
N THR A 27 0.00 5.94 -9.21
CA THR A 27 1.19 5.92 -8.34
C THR A 27 2.10 4.73 -8.61
N PHE A 28 1.52 3.53 -8.80
CA PHE A 28 2.29 2.29 -8.87
C PHE A 28 2.31 1.69 -10.28
N PRO A 29 3.42 1.01 -10.65
CA PRO A 29 3.47 0.28 -11.92
C PRO A 29 2.52 -0.94 -11.89
N ASP A 30 2.20 -1.48 -13.06
CA ASP A 30 1.34 -2.65 -13.23
C ASP A 30 0.03 -2.54 -12.44
N SER A 31 -0.53 -1.34 -12.43
CA SER A 31 -1.74 -0.97 -11.70
C SER A 31 -2.72 -0.29 -12.64
N SER A 32 -4.00 -0.59 -12.47
CA SER A 32 -5.05 -0.07 -13.35
C SER A 32 -6.40 -0.06 -12.66
N VAL A 33 -7.29 0.81 -13.14
CA VAL A 33 -8.71 0.81 -12.76
C VAL A 33 -9.47 -0.02 -13.80
N GLY A 34 -10.29 -0.96 -13.32
CA GLY A 34 -11.16 -1.80 -14.14
C GLY A 34 -12.61 -1.31 -14.13
N ALA A 35 -13.54 -2.25 -14.05
CA ALA A 35 -14.97 -1.98 -14.12
C ALA A 35 -15.48 -1.25 -12.87
N VAL A 36 -16.35 -0.28 -13.09
CA VAL A 36 -17.09 0.45 -12.04
C VAL A 36 -18.54 0.00 -12.09
N TYR A 37 -19.03 -0.54 -10.97
CA TYR A 37 -20.39 -1.01 -10.86
C TYR A 37 -21.21 -0.11 -9.95
N ARG A 38 -22.40 0.25 -10.41
CA ARG A 38 -23.33 1.07 -9.66
C ARG A 38 -24.37 0.21 -8.96
N ALA A 39 -24.83 0.65 -7.81
CA ALA A 39 -25.80 -0.08 -7.01
C ALA A 39 -27.11 -0.27 -7.78
N PRO A 40 -27.64 -1.49 -7.90
CA PRO A 40 -28.91 -1.76 -8.55
C PRO A 40 -30.14 -1.36 -7.71
N GLY A 41 -29.92 -1.04 -6.45
CA GLY A 41 -30.92 -0.61 -5.49
C GLY A 41 -30.28 0.13 -4.34
N ASP A 42 -31.10 0.69 -3.44
CA ASP A 42 -30.60 1.32 -2.22
C ASP A 42 -29.87 0.31 -1.34
N PHE A 43 -28.85 0.77 -0.63
CA PHE A 43 -28.04 -0.04 0.28
C PHE A 43 -27.71 0.76 1.54
N PRO A 44 -27.17 0.16 2.62
CA PRO A 44 -27.07 0.83 3.93
C PRO A 44 -26.37 2.19 3.91
N SER A 45 -25.40 2.40 3.02
CA SER A 45 -24.62 3.63 2.96
C SER A 45 -24.79 4.42 1.67
N GLY A 46 -25.78 4.09 0.83
CA GLY A 46 -26.00 4.78 -0.44
C GLY A 46 -27.31 4.44 -1.12
N LYS A 47 -27.47 5.00 -2.30
CA LYS A 47 -28.69 4.90 -3.10
C LYS A 47 -28.44 4.15 -4.40
N LYS A 48 -29.52 3.67 -4.99
CA LYS A 48 -29.50 3.13 -6.35
C LYS A 48 -28.79 4.11 -7.30
N GLY A 49 -27.83 3.59 -8.06
CA GLY A 49 -27.05 4.36 -9.02
C GLY A 49 -25.74 4.92 -8.47
N ASP A 50 -25.52 4.93 -7.17
CA ASP A 50 -24.23 5.26 -6.59
C ASP A 50 -23.20 4.20 -6.93
N VAL A 51 -21.92 4.58 -7.00
CA VAL A 51 -20.83 3.62 -7.20
C VAL A 51 -20.76 2.69 -5.99
N LEU A 52 -20.97 1.40 -6.23
CA LEU A 52 -20.91 0.38 -5.18
C LEU A 52 -19.56 -0.31 -5.12
N THR A 53 -19.07 -0.79 -6.27
CA THR A 53 -17.78 -1.50 -6.34
C THR A 53 -16.95 -1.00 -7.52
N VAL A 54 -15.64 -1.04 -7.33
CA VAL A 54 -14.65 -0.71 -8.36
C VAL A 54 -13.63 -1.83 -8.43
N GLU A 55 -13.53 -2.47 -9.59
CA GLU A 55 -12.43 -3.43 -9.84
C GLU A 55 -11.16 -2.66 -10.15
N PHE A 56 -10.06 -3.07 -9.58
CA PHE A 56 -8.76 -2.48 -9.88
C PHE A 56 -7.62 -3.47 -9.60
N THR A 57 -6.46 -3.13 -10.10
CA THR A 57 -5.24 -3.91 -9.88
C THR A 57 -4.19 -2.99 -9.25
N VAL A 58 -3.52 -3.49 -8.23
CA VAL A 58 -2.38 -2.82 -7.61
C VAL A 58 -1.16 -3.72 -7.77
N MET A 59 -0.18 -3.29 -8.56
CA MET A 59 1.06 -4.03 -8.81
C MET A 59 0.80 -5.52 -9.08
N SER A 60 -0.09 -5.77 -10.04
CA SER A 60 -0.58 -7.09 -10.47
C SER A 60 -1.48 -7.84 -9.46
N VAL A 61 -1.78 -7.27 -8.29
CA VAL A 61 -2.71 -7.87 -7.32
C VAL A 61 -4.13 -7.43 -7.65
N PRO A 62 -5.05 -8.35 -7.96
CA PRO A 62 -6.45 -8.01 -8.22
C PRO A 62 -7.15 -7.56 -6.94
N CYS A 63 -7.84 -6.43 -7.03
CA CYS A 63 -8.55 -5.81 -5.92
C CYS A 63 -9.98 -5.45 -6.30
N LEU A 64 -10.82 -5.34 -5.28
CA LEU A 64 -12.18 -4.81 -5.37
C LEU A 64 -12.34 -3.74 -4.31
N GLY A 65 -12.61 -2.51 -4.70
CA GLY A 65 -12.99 -1.44 -3.79
C GLY A 65 -14.51 -1.48 -3.55
N LEU A 66 -14.91 -1.60 -2.30
CA LEU A 66 -16.32 -1.61 -1.90
C LEU A 66 -16.64 -0.32 -1.16
N ASN A 67 -17.58 0.46 -1.66
CA ASN A 67 -18.13 1.61 -0.95
C ASN A 67 -19.18 1.14 0.06
N GLY A 68 -18.70 0.65 1.20
CA GLY A 68 -19.56 0.08 2.24
C GLY A 68 -20.04 1.09 3.30
N GLY A 69 -19.49 2.30 3.28
CA GLY A 69 -19.85 3.36 4.23
C GLY A 69 -18.88 3.48 5.42
N PRO A 70 -19.26 4.24 6.45
CA PRO A 70 -18.35 4.62 7.54
C PRO A 70 -18.20 3.57 8.65
N ALA A 71 -18.81 2.39 8.51
CA ALA A 71 -18.84 1.39 9.60
C ALA A 71 -17.47 0.79 9.94
N PHE A 72 -16.58 0.69 8.96
CA PHE A 72 -15.25 0.11 9.15
C PHE A 72 -14.17 1.02 8.60
N THR A 73 -13.01 1.02 9.27
CA THR A 73 -11.81 1.76 8.87
C THR A 73 -10.63 0.81 8.78
N HIS A 74 -9.68 1.10 7.89
CA HIS A 74 -8.45 0.33 7.78
C HIS A 74 -7.56 0.53 9.01
N ASN A 75 -6.75 -0.47 9.28
CA ASN A 75 -5.74 -0.45 10.34
C ASN A 75 -4.47 -1.21 9.89
N GLU A 76 -3.52 -1.33 10.78
CA GLU A 76 -2.21 -1.94 10.51
C GLU A 76 -2.25 -3.47 10.40
N ALA A 77 -3.39 -4.11 10.65
CA ALA A 77 -3.51 -5.57 10.53
C ALA A 77 -3.41 -6.06 9.07
N PHE A 78 -3.67 -5.18 8.11
CA PHE A 78 -3.46 -5.42 6.68
C PHE A 78 -2.57 -4.32 6.11
N SER A 79 -1.63 -4.68 5.25
CA SER A 79 -0.81 -3.74 4.48
C SER A 79 -0.40 -4.33 3.15
N PHE A 80 -0.22 -3.48 2.14
CA PHE A 80 0.56 -3.85 0.98
C PHE A 80 2.04 -3.60 1.26
N GLN A 81 2.88 -4.59 1.06
CA GLN A 81 4.32 -4.44 1.11
C GLN A 81 4.86 -4.28 -0.31
N VAL A 82 5.50 -3.17 -0.55
CA VAL A 82 6.04 -2.79 -1.86
C VAL A 82 7.55 -2.85 -1.82
N ALA A 83 8.14 -3.77 -2.59
CA ALA A 83 9.58 -3.85 -2.76
C ALA A 83 10.05 -2.74 -3.70
N THR A 84 11.07 -1.99 -3.30
CA THR A 84 11.68 -0.95 -4.12
C THR A 84 13.14 -1.28 -4.45
N THR A 85 13.61 -0.84 -5.62
CA THR A 85 14.94 -1.19 -6.12
C THR A 85 16.02 -0.22 -5.67
N ASP A 86 15.68 1.04 -5.43
CA ASP A 86 16.62 2.09 -5.06
C ASP A 86 15.94 3.17 -4.20
N GLN A 87 16.73 4.15 -3.76
CA GLN A 87 16.22 5.25 -2.94
C GLN A 87 15.25 6.14 -3.70
N ALA A 88 15.46 6.38 -4.98
CA ALA A 88 14.60 7.23 -5.78
C ALA A 88 13.19 6.64 -5.90
N GLU A 89 13.06 5.34 -6.11
CA GLU A 89 11.77 4.64 -6.14
C GLU A 89 11.11 4.65 -4.76
N THR A 90 11.88 4.39 -3.70
CA THR A 90 11.41 4.47 -2.31
C THR A 90 10.84 5.84 -2.00
N ASP A 91 11.57 6.89 -2.33
CA ASP A 91 11.14 8.29 -2.12
C ASP A 91 9.88 8.61 -2.92
N ARG A 92 9.82 8.18 -4.17
CA ARG A 92 8.67 8.45 -5.04
C ARG A 92 7.36 7.89 -4.47
N TYR A 93 7.34 6.64 -4.07
CA TYR A 93 6.13 6.01 -3.51
C TYR A 93 5.79 6.57 -2.14
N TRP A 94 6.78 6.71 -1.27
CA TRP A 94 6.58 7.30 0.05
C TRP A 94 5.99 8.71 -0.02
N ASN A 95 6.60 9.56 -0.83
CA ASN A 95 6.18 10.96 -0.96
C ASN A 95 4.80 11.07 -1.62
N ALA A 96 4.47 10.18 -2.59
CA ALA A 96 3.16 10.15 -3.22
C ALA A 96 2.06 9.81 -2.21
N ILE A 97 2.27 8.79 -1.38
CA ILE A 97 1.28 8.35 -0.38
C ILE A 97 1.13 9.40 0.73
N VAL A 98 2.23 9.81 1.33
CA VAL A 98 2.23 10.77 2.45
C VAL A 98 1.78 12.15 1.98
N GLY A 99 2.20 12.57 0.79
CA GLY A 99 1.85 13.88 0.21
C GLY A 99 0.40 13.99 -0.25
N ASN A 100 -0.32 12.87 -0.40
CA ASN A 100 -1.74 12.86 -0.77
C ASN A 100 -2.67 12.64 0.44
N GLY A 101 -2.44 13.36 1.52
CA GLY A 101 -3.25 13.26 2.72
C GLY A 101 -2.93 12.04 3.60
N GLY A 102 -1.83 11.36 3.33
CA GLY A 102 -1.37 10.22 4.11
C GLY A 102 -0.58 10.61 5.35
N GLN A 103 -0.08 9.61 6.05
CA GLN A 103 0.67 9.77 7.29
C GLN A 103 1.90 8.88 7.30
N GLU A 104 3.02 9.43 7.78
CA GLU A 104 4.22 8.64 8.07
C GLU A 104 4.03 7.78 9.31
N SER A 105 4.62 6.59 9.30
CA SER A 105 4.77 5.72 10.46
C SER A 105 6.21 5.22 10.55
N ALA A 106 6.48 4.29 11.45
CA ALA A 106 7.82 3.79 11.69
C ALA A 106 8.23 2.67 10.72
N CYS A 107 9.53 2.46 10.58
CA CYS A 107 10.12 1.29 9.93
C CYS A 107 9.69 1.06 8.47
N GLY A 108 9.50 2.13 7.70
CA GLY A 108 9.07 2.04 6.32
C GLY A 108 7.56 1.91 6.13
N TRP A 109 6.78 1.98 7.20
CA TRP A 109 5.33 1.99 7.16
C TRP A 109 4.79 3.39 6.96
N CYS A 110 3.72 3.50 6.19
CA CYS A 110 2.92 4.71 6.06
C CYS A 110 1.46 4.36 5.80
N LYS A 111 0.58 5.32 5.94
CA LYS A 111 -0.84 5.17 5.63
C LYS A 111 -1.21 6.12 4.50
N ASP A 112 -2.10 5.67 3.64
CA ASP A 112 -2.68 6.56 2.66
C ASP A 112 -3.83 7.40 3.26
N LYS A 113 -4.38 8.29 2.44
CA LYS A 113 -5.49 9.18 2.80
C LYS A 113 -6.70 8.44 3.38
N TRP A 114 -6.90 7.18 2.99
CA TRP A 114 -8.03 6.35 3.40
C TRP A 114 -7.72 5.42 4.57
N GLY A 115 -6.52 5.54 5.15
CA GLY A 115 -6.08 4.77 6.31
C GLY A 115 -5.50 3.40 5.98
N LEU A 116 -5.44 3.02 4.70
CA LEU A 116 -4.81 1.77 4.27
C LEU A 116 -3.30 1.85 4.51
N SER A 117 -2.76 0.82 5.15
CA SER A 117 -1.34 0.74 5.47
C SER A 117 -0.51 0.22 4.31
N TRP A 118 0.66 0.81 4.14
CA TRP A 118 1.68 0.46 3.14
C TRP A 118 3.01 0.28 3.82
N GLN A 119 3.77 -0.70 3.37
CA GLN A 119 5.17 -0.86 3.72
C GLN A 119 6.00 -0.61 2.48
N ILE A 120 6.74 0.50 2.45
CA ILE A 120 7.68 0.79 1.36
C ILE A 120 9.03 0.23 1.77
N THR A 121 9.33 -0.95 1.23
CA THR A 121 10.40 -1.83 1.72
C THR A 121 11.46 -2.02 0.65
N PRO A 122 12.54 -1.24 0.68
CA PRO A 122 13.65 -1.46 -0.26
C PRO A 122 14.17 -2.91 -0.19
N ILE A 123 14.51 -3.48 -1.34
CA ILE A 123 15.15 -4.80 -1.41
C ILE A 123 16.43 -4.83 -0.55
N ALA A 124 17.16 -3.72 -0.54
CA ALA A 124 18.36 -3.57 0.29
C ALA A 124 18.08 -3.76 1.79
N LEU A 125 16.91 -3.26 2.27
CA LEU A 125 16.51 -3.48 3.66
C LEU A 125 16.25 -4.96 3.94
N THR A 126 15.47 -5.62 3.10
CA THR A 126 15.16 -7.05 3.27
C THR A 126 16.43 -7.89 3.29
N LYS A 127 17.37 -7.61 2.39
CA LYS A 127 18.68 -8.29 2.36
C LYS A 127 19.49 -8.02 3.63
N ALA A 128 19.47 -6.79 4.13
CA ALA A 128 20.28 -6.41 5.29
C ALA A 128 19.78 -7.06 6.59
N ILE A 129 18.46 -7.06 6.82
CA ILE A 129 17.87 -7.65 8.05
C ILE A 129 17.80 -9.18 8.02
N THR A 130 18.02 -9.78 6.87
CA THR A 130 18.12 -11.25 6.71
C THR A 130 19.53 -11.69 6.39
N ASP A 131 20.55 -10.89 6.72
CA ASP A 131 21.94 -11.23 6.52
C ASP A 131 22.29 -12.53 7.26
N SER A 132 23.14 -13.36 6.65
CA SER A 132 23.61 -14.61 7.25
C SER A 132 24.48 -14.38 8.48
N ASP A 133 25.11 -13.20 8.61
CA ASP A 133 25.76 -12.75 9.84
C ASP A 133 24.71 -12.12 10.78
N PRO A 134 24.37 -12.77 11.91
CA PRO A 134 23.35 -12.25 12.83
C PRO A 134 23.69 -10.87 13.41
N ALA A 135 24.97 -10.55 13.57
CA ALA A 135 25.38 -9.25 14.08
C ALA A 135 25.13 -8.13 13.05
N ALA A 136 25.43 -8.40 11.76
CA ALA A 136 25.11 -7.48 10.68
C ALA A 136 23.60 -7.28 10.53
N ALA A 137 22.83 -8.36 10.55
CA ALA A 137 21.37 -8.32 10.50
C ALA A 137 20.78 -7.48 11.65
N LYS A 138 21.29 -7.68 12.86
CA LYS A 138 20.85 -6.91 14.03
C LYS A 138 21.15 -5.43 13.91
N ARG A 139 22.34 -5.05 13.45
CA ARG A 139 22.68 -3.63 13.26
C ARG A 139 21.75 -2.96 12.26
N ALA A 140 21.46 -3.61 11.15
CA ALA A 140 20.53 -3.11 10.15
C ALA A 140 19.10 -3.00 10.70
N PHE A 141 18.65 -4.01 11.44
CA PHE A 141 17.33 -4.01 12.08
C PHE A 141 17.19 -2.87 13.11
N ASP A 142 18.19 -2.69 13.96
CA ASP A 142 18.18 -1.61 14.96
C ASP A 142 18.14 -0.22 14.28
N ALA A 143 18.89 -0.05 13.18
CA ALA A 143 18.85 1.18 12.40
C ALA A 143 17.45 1.43 11.79
N MET A 144 16.84 0.38 11.22
CA MET A 144 15.47 0.45 10.67
C MET A 144 14.47 0.90 11.73
N MET A 145 14.58 0.42 12.97
CA MET A 145 13.64 0.74 14.05
C MET A 145 13.60 2.23 14.40
N GLU A 146 14.64 2.98 14.06
CA GLU A 146 14.72 4.42 14.29
C GLU A 146 14.25 5.26 13.09
N MET A 147 13.90 4.60 11.98
CA MET A 147 13.51 5.27 10.74
C MET A 147 11.99 5.40 10.62
N ARG A 148 11.58 6.38 9.80
CA ARG A 148 10.27 6.45 9.18
C ARG A 148 10.39 5.95 7.75
N LYS A 149 10.62 6.82 6.78
CA LYS A 149 11.04 6.38 5.44
C LYS A 149 12.41 5.70 5.53
N ILE A 150 12.57 4.59 4.85
CA ILE A 150 13.83 3.86 4.85
C ILE A 150 14.90 4.64 4.07
N ASP A 151 16.04 4.83 4.72
CA ASP A 151 17.26 5.38 4.14
C ASP A 151 18.22 4.21 3.85
N ILE A 152 18.35 3.87 2.57
CA ILE A 152 19.15 2.72 2.12
C ILE A 152 20.63 2.90 2.51
N ALA A 153 21.17 4.11 2.34
CA ALA A 153 22.57 4.37 2.68
C ALA A 153 22.84 4.15 4.18
N ALA A 154 21.91 4.59 5.04
CA ALA A 154 22.02 4.38 6.48
C ALA A 154 21.88 2.90 6.87
N ILE A 155 21.01 2.15 6.21
CA ILE A 155 20.88 0.70 6.39
C ILE A 155 22.20 -0.01 6.01
N ASP A 156 22.77 0.32 4.86
CA ASP A 156 24.01 -0.27 4.39
C ASP A 156 25.19 0.06 5.31
N ALA A 157 25.27 1.30 5.79
CA ALA A 157 26.28 1.71 6.75
C ALA A 157 26.17 0.94 8.08
N ALA A 158 24.96 0.83 8.63
CA ALA A 158 24.72 0.08 9.86
C ALA A 158 25.05 -1.40 9.71
N ARG A 159 24.71 -2.00 8.56
CA ARG A 159 25.04 -3.40 8.26
C ARG A 159 26.54 -3.66 8.27
N ARG A 160 27.33 -2.76 7.70
CA ARG A 160 28.80 -2.89 7.65
C ARG A 160 29.48 -2.75 9.01
N GLY A 161 28.92 -1.96 9.90
CA GLY A 161 29.47 -1.68 11.24
C GLY A 161 30.36 -0.47 11.32
#